data_1a9dc51ca9e1795d2fdf471ec69a5151
#
_entry.id   1a9dc51ca9e1795d2fdf471ec69a5151
#
_cell.length_a   1.000
_cell.length_b   1.000
_cell.length_c   1.000
_cell.angle_alpha   90.00
_cell.angle_beta   90.00
_cell.angle_gamma   90.00
#
_symmetry.space_group_name_H-M   'P 1'
#
loop_
_entity.id
_entity.type
_entity.pdbx_description
1 polymer ?
#
loop_
_entity_poly.entity_id
_entity_poly.type
_entity_poly.pdbx_seq_one_letter_code
_entity_poly.pdbx_strand_id
1 'polypeptide(L)'
;MPIYNTDNKPLEGPHVLDNPPPYHEKLCDYGERPYWSPDGSKIAFIENNYGDICEMEFATRKVRNLTKGLGEHHSFLRVLYLPNGDFLLIGPKVFKDRHTSRHLESELWVMDKHASAPPKPIGRLIAEGAAVSSIANRIAYATHGGHDPRIGTMEDFECHVIDLDYKAGEAFVAKDIVFYRSVQQRRPEPQDFRHNDTEVIFAEYIGPRVRDSAWKTVTRGVDLNTLDVRTYIDEPMIHNECEGIFPDHEHICLESSCDLLNQFPPFDLWKLKLDGSGRRVRMTRLFERPPWRASNSNISPDGRWMAFMVNTYTSEPGFGMGLGLMDLDAWGKSEYAQQWETPAERAAKRHG
;
A
#
# COMPACT_ATOMS: atom_id res chain seq x y z
N MET A 1 23.32 -2.38 3.47
CA MET A 1 23.54 -2.03 2.04
C MET A 1 23.66 -0.52 1.92
N PRO A 2 24.39 0.04 0.94
CA PRO A 2 24.35 1.47 0.71
C PRO A 2 22.93 1.88 0.28
N ILE A 3 22.49 3.03 0.75
CA ILE A 3 21.20 3.63 0.38
C ILE A 3 21.41 4.39 -0.94
N TYR A 4 20.54 4.20 -1.91
CA TYR A 4 20.65 4.80 -3.25
C TYR A 4 19.48 5.74 -3.54
N ASN A 5 19.76 6.82 -4.28
CA ASN A 5 18.74 7.67 -4.89
C ASN A 5 18.29 7.11 -6.26
N THR A 6 17.40 7.80 -6.96
CA THR A 6 16.90 7.41 -8.29
C THR A 6 17.99 7.14 -9.34
N ASP A 7 19.17 7.73 -9.17
CA ASP A 7 20.32 7.58 -10.06
C ASP A 7 21.25 6.43 -9.63
N ASN A 8 20.82 5.58 -8.70
CA ASN A 8 21.64 4.56 -8.05
C ASN A 8 22.90 5.12 -7.35
N LYS A 9 22.88 6.38 -6.94
CA LYS A 9 23.95 6.98 -6.15
C LYS A 9 23.62 6.82 -4.66
N PRO A 10 24.63 6.54 -3.81
CA PRO A 10 24.42 6.55 -2.37
C PRO A 10 23.85 7.91 -1.92
N LEU A 11 22.88 7.89 -0.98
CA LEU A 11 22.46 9.11 -0.31
C LEU A 11 23.60 9.60 0.59
N GLU A 12 23.84 10.89 0.53
CA GLU A 12 24.78 11.54 1.46
C GLU A 12 24.08 11.74 2.81
N GLY A 13 24.80 11.45 3.89
CA GLY A 13 24.32 11.63 5.25
C GLY A 13 23.67 10.39 5.89
N PRO A 14 23.27 10.51 7.17
CA PRO A 14 22.69 9.40 7.92
C PRO A 14 21.26 9.10 7.46
N HIS A 15 20.87 7.84 7.59
CA HIS A 15 19.49 7.43 7.40
C HIS A 15 18.57 8.10 8.46
N VAL A 16 17.38 8.56 8.07
CA VAL A 16 16.47 9.30 8.97
C VAL A 16 16.14 8.51 10.25
N LEU A 17 16.08 7.19 10.16
CA LEU A 17 15.79 6.30 11.28
C LEU A 17 17.05 5.88 12.08
N ASP A 18 18.24 6.40 11.79
CA ASP A 18 19.40 6.28 12.70
C ASP A 18 19.25 7.20 13.94
N ASN A 19 18.46 8.27 13.78
CA ASN A 19 17.98 9.12 14.86
C ASN A 19 16.50 9.42 14.64
N PRO A 20 15.60 8.45 14.92
CA PRO A 20 14.21 8.54 14.52
C PRO A 20 13.45 9.66 15.26
N PRO A 21 12.35 10.17 14.69
CA PRO A 21 11.41 11.02 15.41
C PRO A 21 10.80 10.27 16.61
N PRO A 22 10.20 10.99 17.59
CA PRO A 22 9.48 10.36 18.69
C PRO A 22 8.47 9.30 18.21
N TYR A 23 8.35 8.21 18.94
CA TYR A 23 7.44 7.08 18.66
C TYR A 23 7.84 6.23 17.43
N HIS A 24 8.96 6.52 16.78
CA HIS A 24 9.45 5.77 15.63
C HIS A 24 10.69 4.96 15.99
N GLU A 25 10.85 3.82 15.33
CA GLU A 25 12.09 3.04 15.38
C GLU A 25 12.42 2.48 13.99
N LYS A 26 13.67 2.08 13.80
CA LYS A 26 14.09 1.40 12.58
C LYS A 26 13.83 -0.10 12.69
N LEU A 27 13.09 -0.66 11.73
CA LEU A 27 12.87 -2.09 11.60
C LEU A 27 13.98 -2.77 10.81
N CYS A 28 14.35 -2.18 9.66
CA CYS A 28 15.30 -2.76 8.73
C CYS A 28 15.96 -1.67 7.90
N ASP A 29 17.26 -1.87 7.52
CA ASP A 29 18.03 -0.94 6.68
C ASP A 29 17.69 -1.07 5.19
N TYR A 30 16.83 -1.98 4.79
CA TYR A 30 16.39 -2.25 3.44
C TYR A 30 14.96 -2.76 3.45
N GLY A 31 14.39 -2.94 2.28
CA GLY A 31 13.05 -3.50 2.11
C GLY A 31 12.00 -2.44 1.80
N GLU A 32 10.90 -2.92 1.27
CA GLU A 32 9.78 -2.12 0.77
C GLU A 32 8.46 -2.78 1.10
N ARG A 33 7.40 -1.96 1.25
CA ARG A 33 6.00 -2.40 1.35
C ARG A 33 5.77 -3.47 2.41
N PRO A 34 5.98 -3.15 3.70
CA PRO A 34 5.78 -4.10 4.79
C PRO A 34 4.31 -4.47 4.94
N TYR A 35 4.05 -5.73 5.31
CA TYR A 35 2.71 -6.21 5.59
C TYR A 35 2.71 -7.19 6.77
N TRP A 36 1.87 -6.93 7.77
CA TRP A 36 1.77 -7.75 8.97
C TRP A 36 1.11 -9.10 8.70
N SER A 37 1.61 -10.15 9.36
CA SER A 37 0.91 -11.44 9.41
C SER A 37 -0.41 -11.32 10.19
N PRO A 38 -1.40 -12.19 9.92
CA PRO A 38 -2.71 -12.15 10.59
C PRO A 38 -2.66 -12.24 12.11
N ASP A 39 -1.62 -12.89 12.66
CA ASP A 39 -1.40 -13.03 14.10
C ASP A 39 -0.48 -11.94 14.70
N GLY A 40 0.02 -11.03 13.87
CA GLY A 40 0.91 -9.93 14.28
C GLY A 40 2.33 -10.38 14.67
N SER A 41 2.70 -11.65 14.49
CA SER A 41 4.01 -12.17 14.90
C SER A 41 5.10 -11.88 13.88
N LYS A 42 4.75 -11.55 12.64
CA LYS A 42 5.68 -11.39 11.52
C LYS A 42 5.33 -10.21 10.62
N ILE A 43 6.31 -9.77 9.85
CA ILE A 43 6.18 -8.77 8.79
C ILE A 43 6.79 -9.33 7.51
N ALA A 44 5.99 -9.44 6.45
CA ALA A 44 6.49 -9.73 5.11
C ALA A 44 6.80 -8.41 4.37
N PHE A 45 7.79 -8.42 3.50
CA PHE A 45 8.19 -7.27 2.68
C PHE A 45 8.97 -7.72 1.45
N ILE A 46 9.10 -6.88 0.46
CA ILE A 46 10.00 -7.15 -0.67
C ILE A 46 11.40 -6.62 -0.36
N GLU A 47 12.42 -7.39 -0.74
CA GLU A 47 13.83 -7.06 -0.46
C GLU A 47 14.23 -5.75 -1.12
N ASN A 48 13.79 -5.58 -2.36
CA ASN A 48 13.92 -4.37 -3.17
C ASN A 48 12.86 -4.40 -4.29
N ASN A 49 12.67 -3.29 -5.00
CA ASN A 49 11.69 -3.19 -6.08
C ASN A 49 11.98 -4.23 -7.18
N TYR A 50 11.00 -5.08 -7.47
CA TYR A 50 11.13 -6.28 -8.31
C TYR A 50 12.16 -7.29 -7.78
N GLY A 51 12.21 -7.45 -6.47
CA GLY A 51 13.11 -8.38 -5.78
C GLY A 51 12.38 -9.58 -5.17
N ASP A 52 13.11 -10.26 -4.32
CA ASP A 52 12.63 -11.40 -3.54
C ASP A 52 11.75 -10.98 -2.36
N ILE A 53 10.98 -11.93 -1.85
CA ILE A 53 10.16 -11.76 -0.66
C ILE A 53 10.96 -12.12 0.59
N CYS A 54 10.92 -11.24 1.57
CA CYS A 54 11.46 -11.44 2.90
C CYS A 54 10.35 -11.50 3.94
N GLU A 55 10.61 -12.21 5.03
CA GLU A 55 9.77 -12.28 6.21
C GLU A 55 10.63 -12.03 7.46
N MET A 56 10.21 -11.09 8.30
CA MET A 56 10.83 -10.76 9.57
C MET A 56 10.00 -11.36 10.72
N GLU A 57 10.62 -12.09 11.61
CA GLU A 57 10.05 -12.43 12.91
C GLU A 57 10.04 -11.16 13.78
N PHE A 58 8.86 -10.68 14.18
CA PHE A 58 8.75 -9.38 14.84
C PHE A 58 9.48 -9.30 16.17
N ALA A 59 9.37 -10.34 17.00
CA ALA A 59 9.98 -10.35 18.34
C ALA A 59 11.52 -10.38 18.32
N THR A 60 12.12 -11.05 17.34
CA THR A 60 13.57 -11.27 17.28
C THR A 60 14.27 -10.41 16.23
N ARG A 61 13.50 -9.76 15.36
CA ARG A 61 13.99 -9.02 14.19
C ARG A 61 14.78 -9.87 13.18
N LYS A 62 14.70 -11.20 13.30
CA LYS A 62 15.36 -12.10 12.34
C LYS A 62 14.62 -12.11 11.02
N VAL A 63 15.35 -11.89 9.95
CA VAL A 63 14.83 -11.91 8.59
C VAL A 63 15.25 -13.18 7.87
N ARG A 64 14.31 -13.80 7.15
CA ARG A 64 14.56 -14.87 6.18
C ARG A 64 14.06 -14.44 4.80
N ASN A 65 14.79 -14.76 3.76
CA ASN A 65 14.32 -14.62 2.40
C ASN A 65 13.49 -15.86 2.04
N LEU A 66 12.26 -15.68 1.57
CA LEU A 66 11.30 -16.75 1.32
C LEU A 66 11.42 -17.33 -0.10
N THR A 67 11.80 -16.51 -1.08
CA THR A 67 11.76 -16.89 -2.49
C THR A 67 13.14 -17.12 -3.09
N LYS A 68 14.21 -16.70 -2.44
CA LYS A 68 15.58 -16.90 -2.91
C LYS A 68 15.91 -18.39 -3.06
N GLY A 69 16.17 -18.81 -4.29
CA GLY A 69 16.41 -20.21 -4.62
C GLY A 69 15.15 -21.07 -4.69
N LEU A 70 13.96 -20.49 -4.62
CA LEU A 70 12.69 -21.16 -4.72
C LEU A 70 12.05 -20.93 -6.11
N GLY A 71 12.44 -21.71 -7.09
CA GLY A 71 12.01 -21.56 -8.48
C GLY A 71 12.74 -20.44 -9.21
N GLU A 72 12.09 -19.89 -10.23
CA GLU A 72 12.66 -18.89 -11.15
C GLU A 72 12.02 -17.49 -11.03
N HIS A 73 10.99 -17.34 -10.18
CA HIS A 73 10.27 -16.07 -10.02
C HIS A 73 10.88 -15.24 -8.90
N HIS A 74 11.53 -14.13 -9.26
CA HIS A 74 12.23 -13.21 -8.34
C HIS A 74 11.93 -11.74 -8.66
N SER A 75 10.70 -11.45 -9.13
CA SER A 75 10.33 -10.12 -9.65
C SER A 75 9.05 -9.59 -8.98
N PHE A 76 9.05 -9.54 -7.65
CA PHE A 76 7.86 -9.14 -6.89
C PHE A 76 7.81 -7.63 -6.65
N LEU A 77 6.59 -7.09 -6.69
CA LEU A 77 6.26 -5.69 -6.39
C LEU A 77 5.61 -5.54 -5.03
N ARG A 78 4.89 -6.55 -4.56
CA ARG A 78 4.15 -6.50 -3.29
C ARG A 78 3.97 -7.91 -2.73
N VAL A 79 3.91 -7.99 -1.42
CA VAL A 79 3.55 -9.19 -0.67
C VAL A 79 2.50 -8.83 0.38
N LEU A 80 1.46 -9.66 0.50
CA LEU A 80 0.44 -9.57 1.54
C LEU A 80 0.21 -10.96 2.12
N TYR A 81 -0.34 -11.03 3.33
CA TYR A 81 -0.81 -12.30 3.89
C TYR A 81 -2.31 -12.49 3.61
N LEU A 82 -2.69 -13.68 3.20
CA LEU A 82 -4.06 -14.15 3.29
C LEU A 82 -4.39 -14.53 4.75
N PRO A 83 -5.66 -14.54 5.17
CA PRO A 83 -6.01 -14.82 6.57
C PRO A 83 -5.67 -16.26 7.03
N ASN A 84 -5.48 -17.22 6.09
CA ASN A 84 -4.98 -18.55 6.38
C ASN A 84 -3.46 -18.61 6.60
N GLY A 85 -2.76 -17.49 6.43
CA GLY A 85 -1.32 -17.33 6.55
C GLY A 85 -0.54 -17.55 5.26
N ASP A 86 -1.15 -17.96 4.16
CA ASP A 86 -0.52 -18.01 2.84
C ASP A 86 -0.20 -16.59 2.35
N PHE A 87 0.69 -16.51 1.38
CA PHE A 87 1.08 -15.23 0.78
C PHE A 87 0.35 -14.98 -0.53
N LEU A 88 -0.21 -13.77 -0.66
CA LEU A 88 -0.55 -13.19 -1.94
C LEU A 88 0.64 -12.36 -2.41
N LEU A 89 1.17 -12.68 -3.57
CA LEU A 89 2.30 -11.99 -4.19
C LEU A 89 1.84 -11.30 -5.46
N ILE A 90 2.42 -10.16 -5.76
CA ILE A 90 2.14 -9.37 -6.96
C ILE A 90 3.44 -9.12 -7.69
N GLY A 91 3.46 -9.37 -9.00
CA GLY A 91 4.60 -9.04 -9.85
C GLY A 91 4.55 -9.76 -11.19
N PRO A 92 5.35 -9.31 -12.15
CA PRO A 92 5.54 -10.01 -13.41
C PRO A 92 6.36 -11.28 -13.19
N LYS A 93 6.16 -12.30 -13.98
CA LYS A 93 6.97 -13.52 -13.93
C LYS A 93 8.47 -13.23 -14.09
N VAL A 94 8.82 -12.28 -14.94
CA VAL A 94 10.19 -11.81 -15.20
C VAL A 94 10.16 -10.31 -15.39
N PHE A 95 11.02 -9.59 -14.71
CA PHE A 95 11.17 -8.15 -14.91
C PHE A 95 11.75 -7.85 -16.30
N LYS A 96 11.14 -6.95 -17.03
CA LYS A 96 11.59 -6.44 -18.32
C LYS A 96 11.99 -4.97 -18.23
N ASP A 97 11.01 -4.13 -18.04
CA ASP A 97 11.11 -2.72 -17.77
C ASP A 97 9.96 -2.31 -16.87
N ARG A 98 10.04 -1.13 -16.26
CA ARG A 98 9.06 -0.70 -15.28
C ARG A 98 7.63 -0.59 -15.84
N HIS A 99 7.47 -0.07 -17.06
CA HIS A 99 6.16 0.12 -17.66
C HIS A 99 5.49 -1.23 -17.97
N THR A 100 6.19 -2.09 -18.70
CA THR A 100 5.72 -3.41 -19.08
C THR A 100 5.44 -4.28 -17.85
N SER A 101 6.41 -4.34 -16.96
CA SER A 101 6.35 -5.21 -15.78
C SER A 101 5.27 -4.80 -14.79
N ARG A 102 5.07 -3.47 -14.54
CA ARG A 102 4.06 -2.99 -13.60
C ARG A 102 2.65 -2.99 -14.19
N HIS A 103 2.51 -2.49 -15.42
CA HIS A 103 1.19 -2.16 -15.96
C HIS A 103 0.62 -3.20 -16.92
N LEU A 104 1.44 -4.08 -17.48
CA LEU A 104 0.99 -5.05 -18.49
C LEU A 104 1.16 -6.50 -18.07
N GLU A 105 2.17 -6.82 -17.25
CA GLU A 105 2.53 -8.21 -16.96
C GLU A 105 2.47 -8.57 -15.46
N SER A 106 2.14 -7.62 -14.59
CA SER A 106 1.91 -7.94 -13.17
C SER A 106 0.71 -8.87 -13.02
N GLU A 107 0.91 -9.93 -12.24
CA GLU A 107 -0.06 -10.98 -11.99
C GLU A 107 -0.17 -11.28 -10.50
N LEU A 108 -1.30 -11.84 -10.09
CA LEU A 108 -1.52 -12.34 -8.73
C LEU A 108 -1.02 -13.78 -8.60
N TRP A 109 -0.21 -14.03 -7.58
CA TRP A 109 0.38 -15.33 -7.26
C TRP A 109 0.06 -15.71 -5.81
N VAL A 110 -0.10 -17.00 -5.56
CA VAL A 110 -0.25 -17.53 -4.20
C VAL A 110 0.93 -18.45 -3.88
N MET A 111 1.49 -18.29 -2.67
CA MET A 111 2.52 -19.15 -2.11
C MET A 111 2.09 -19.61 -0.72
N ASP A 112 2.35 -20.90 -0.41
CA ASP A 112 2.01 -21.43 0.91
C ASP A 112 2.81 -20.75 2.03
N LYS A 113 2.22 -20.66 3.21
CA LYS A 113 2.80 -19.99 4.41
C LYS A 113 4.15 -20.51 4.87
N HIS A 114 4.54 -21.69 4.44
CA HIS A 114 5.84 -22.27 4.77
C HIS A 114 6.89 -22.01 3.70
N ALA A 115 6.48 -21.40 2.56
CA ALA A 115 7.31 -21.23 1.36
C ALA A 115 7.96 -22.56 0.94
N SER A 116 7.17 -23.63 0.94
CA SER A 116 7.66 -24.99 0.66
C SER A 116 7.77 -25.29 -0.83
N ALA A 117 7.12 -24.48 -1.68
CA ALA A 117 7.13 -24.57 -3.12
C ALA A 117 7.10 -23.16 -3.76
N PRO A 118 7.55 -23.03 -5.03
CA PRO A 118 7.45 -21.75 -5.75
C PRO A 118 6.01 -21.21 -5.79
N PRO A 119 5.82 -19.88 -5.80
CA PRO A 119 4.50 -19.28 -5.95
C PRO A 119 3.84 -19.70 -7.25
N LYS A 120 2.52 -19.86 -7.23
CA LYS A 120 1.70 -20.24 -8.39
C LYS A 120 0.78 -19.10 -8.80
N PRO A 121 0.67 -18.81 -10.11
CA PRO A 121 -0.23 -17.78 -10.60
C PRO A 121 -1.68 -18.24 -10.45
N ILE A 122 -2.58 -17.31 -10.14
CA ILE A 122 -4.03 -17.57 -10.12
C ILE A 122 -4.74 -17.08 -11.39
N GLY A 123 -3.98 -16.69 -12.42
CA GLY A 123 -4.50 -16.30 -13.72
C GLY A 123 -5.23 -14.95 -13.70
N ARG A 124 -4.76 -13.99 -12.91
CA ARG A 124 -5.32 -12.63 -12.83
C ARG A 124 -4.22 -11.59 -12.99
N LEU A 125 -4.24 -10.87 -14.11
CA LEU A 125 -3.41 -9.70 -14.32
C LEU A 125 -3.97 -8.53 -13.51
N ILE A 126 -3.07 -7.79 -12.88
CA ILE A 126 -3.39 -6.69 -11.98
C ILE A 126 -2.71 -5.41 -12.45
N ALA A 127 -3.48 -4.31 -12.48
CA ALA A 127 -2.97 -2.99 -12.78
C ALA A 127 -2.46 -2.28 -11.53
N GLU A 128 -3.26 -2.28 -10.48
CA GLU A 128 -2.94 -1.66 -9.17
C GLU A 128 -3.77 -2.33 -8.06
N GLY A 129 -3.35 -2.12 -6.81
CA GLY A 129 -3.84 -2.75 -5.59
C GLY A 129 -2.87 -3.88 -5.20
N ALA A 130 -3.22 -4.81 -4.37
CA ALA A 130 -4.52 -5.32 -3.99
C ALA A 130 -4.84 -5.10 -2.51
N ALA A 131 -6.13 -5.20 -2.18
CA ALA A 131 -6.62 -5.39 -0.83
C ALA A 131 -6.80 -6.89 -0.53
N VAL A 132 -6.54 -7.28 0.72
CA VAL A 132 -6.81 -8.64 1.21
C VAL A 132 -7.75 -8.55 2.42
N SER A 133 -8.79 -9.39 2.42
CA SER A 133 -9.66 -9.52 3.58
C SER A 133 -8.92 -10.12 4.78
N SER A 134 -9.22 -9.62 5.98
CA SER A 134 -8.70 -10.21 7.23
C SER A 134 -9.49 -11.44 7.71
N ILE A 135 -10.66 -11.73 7.11
CA ILE A 135 -11.58 -12.76 7.58
C ILE A 135 -11.84 -13.88 6.56
N ALA A 136 -11.53 -13.67 5.28
CA ALA A 136 -11.76 -14.63 4.21
C ALA A 136 -10.59 -14.60 3.20
N ASN A 137 -10.37 -15.70 2.48
CA ASN A 137 -9.42 -15.72 1.37
C ASN A 137 -10.01 -14.94 0.18
N ARG A 138 -10.15 -13.65 0.36
CA ARG A 138 -10.79 -12.69 -0.54
C ARG A 138 -9.85 -11.57 -0.87
N ILE A 139 -9.82 -11.18 -2.14
CA ILE A 139 -8.91 -10.18 -2.69
C ILE A 139 -9.74 -9.18 -3.50
N ALA A 140 -9.46 -7.87 -3.33
CA ALA A 140 -9.92 -6.84 -4.26
C ALA A 140 -8.72 -6.28 -5.02
N TYR A 141 -8.86 -6.13 -6.35
CA TYR A 141 -7.80 -5.61 -7.22
C TYR A 141 -8.39 -4.87 -8.42
N ALA A 142 -7.56 -4.07 -9.09
CA ALA A 142 -7.93 -3.38 -10.32
C ALA A 142 -7.23 -4.01 -11.54
N THR A 143 -7.94 -4.06 -12.65
CA THR A 143 -7.42 -4.44 -13.97
C THR A 143 -7.88 -3.43 -15.02
N HIS A 144 -7.36 -3.47 -16.24
CA HIS A 144 -7.70 -2.51 -17.28
C HIS A 144 -7.75 -3.13 -18.68
N GLY A 145 -8.21 -2.36 -19.69
CA GLY A 145 -8.38 -2.84 -21.05
C GLY A 145 -7.12 -3.33 -21.76
N GLY A 146 -5.92 -2.98 -21.27
CA GLY A 146 -4.67 -3.57 -21.75
C GLY A 146 -4.48 -5.03 -21.33
N HIS A 147 -5.12 -5.47 -20.24
CA HIS A 147 -5.15 -6.87 -19.80
C HIS A 147 -6.30 -7.64 -20.45
N ASP A 148 -7.47 -6.99 -20.58
CA ASP A 148 -8.66 -7.56 -21.20
C ASP A 148 -9.32 -6.51 -22.12
N PRO A 149 -9.22 -6.65 -23.45
CA PRO A 149 -9.81 -5.70 -24.39
C PRO A 149 -11.33 -5.51 -24.29
N ARG A 150 -12.04 -6.41 -23.58
CA ARG A 150 -13.50 -6.27 -23.33
C ARG A 150 -13.81 -5.14 -22.35
N ILE A 151 -12.84 -4.74 -21.51
CA ILE A 151 -12.96 -3.61 -20.59
C ILE A 151 -12.90 -2.27 -21.34
N GLY A 152 -12.10 -2.21 -22.42
CA GLY A 152 -11.89 -1.01 -23.21
C GLY A 152 -10.42 -0.76 -23.51
N THR A 153 -9.95 0.44 -23.21
CA THR A 153 -8.55 0.87 -23.37
C THR A 153 -7.74 0.68 -22.07
N MET A 154 -6.46 0.96 -22.10
CA MET A 154 -5.62 1.00 -20.89
C MET A 154 -6.03 2.08 -19.87
N GLU A 155 -6.91 2.99 -20.24
CA GLU A 155 -7.44 4.04 -19.35
C GLU A 155 -8.81 3.68 -18.76
N ASP A 156 -9.36 2.52 -19.13
CA ASP A 156 -10.63 2.00 -18.63
C ASP A 156 -10.36 0.86 -17.65
N PHE A 157 -10.89 0.94 -16.43
CA PHE A 157 -10.58 0.00 -15.35
C PHE A 157 -11.82 -0.71 -14.84
N GLU A 158 -11.64 -1.96 -14.45
CA GLU A 158 -12.56 -2.72 -13.61
C GLU A 158 -11.86 -3.08 -12.29
N CYS A 159 -12.60 -2.90 -11.19
CA CYS A 159 -12.21 -3.41 -9.90
C CYS A 159 -13.01 -4.68 -9.58
N HIS A 160 -12.28 -5.72 -9.23
CA HIS A 160 -12.80 -7.04 -8.95
C HIS A 160 -12.66 -7.38 -7.47
N VAL A 161 -13.66 -8.10 -6.93
CA VAL A 161 -13.51 -8.89 -5.70
C VAL A 161 -13.53 -10.36 -6.11
N ILE A 162 -12.50 -11.09 -5.73
CA ILE A 162 -12.40 -12.54 -5.96
C ILE A 162 -12.33 -13.28 -4.63
N ASP A 163 -13.00 -14.43 -4.56
CA ASP A 163 -12.84 -15.39 -3.49
C ASP A 163 -11.95 -16.54 -3.97
N LEU A 164 -10.96 -16.88 -3.15
CA LEU A 164 -10.09 -18.03 -3.41
C LEU A 164 -10.58 -19.25 -2.65
N ASP A 165 -10.55 -20.39 -3.34
CA ASP A 165 -10.71 -21.72 -2.74
C ASP A 165 -9.50 -22.59 -3.07
N TYR A 166 -9.38 -23.73 -2.43
CA TYR A 166 -8.22 -24.60 -2.55
C TYR A 166 -8.61 -26.01 -3.00
N LYS A 167 -7.89 -26.53 -3.99
CA LYS A 167 -8.01 -27.91 -4.45
C LYS A 167 -6.63 -28.54 -4.52
N ALA A 168 -6.45 -29.65 -3.80
CA ALA A 168 -5.18 -30.36 -3.71
C ALA A 168 -3.98 -29.46 -3.30
N GLY A 169 -4.24 -28.47 -2.43
CA GLY A 169 -3.25 -27.51 -1.95
C GLY A 169 -2.94 -26.34 -2.91
N GLU A 170 -3.67 -26.24 -4.02
CA GLU A 170 -3.53 -25.13 -4.98
C GLU A 170 -4.71 -24.17 -4.89
N ALA A 171 -4.43 -22.87 -4.80
CA ALA A 171 -5.43 -21.83 -4.81
C ALA A 171 -6.02 -21.65 -6.22
N PHE A 172 -7.33 -21.42 -6.30
CA PHE A 172 -8.02 -21.03 -7.53
C PHE A 172 -9.13 -20.02 -7.25
N VAL A 173 -9.52 -19.26 -8.25
CA VAL A 173 -10.61 -18.28 -8.14
C VAL A 173 -11.94 -19.03 -8.19
N ALA A 174 -12.66 -19.06 -7.07
CA ALA A 174 -13.98 -19.67 -6.93
C ALA A 174 -15.12 -18.72 -7.29
N LYS A 175 -14.91 -17.41 -7.06
CA LYS A 175 -15.90 -16.36 -7.36
C LYS A 175 -15.16 -15.12 -7.84
N ASP A 176 -15.79 -14.38 -8.77
CA ASP A 176 -15.27 -13.15 -9.34
C ASP A 176 -16.44 -12.19 -9.58
N ILE A 177 -16.35 -10.99 -8.99
CA ILE A 177 -17.39 -9.96 -9.08
C ILE A 177 -16.73 -8.63 -9.41
N VAL A 178 -17.21 -7.95 -10.46
CA VAL A 178 -16.86 -6.55 -10.71
C VAL A 178 -17.68 -5.66 -9.79
N PHE A 179 -17.03 -4.89 -8.93
CA PHE A 179 -17.70 -3.99 -7.98
C PHE A 179 -17.60 -2.50 -8.33
N TYR A 180 -16.63 -2.15 -9.18
CA TYR A 180 -16.45 -0.76 -9.61
C TYR A 180 -15.92 -0.70 -11.04
N ARG A 181 -16.32 0.31 -11.81
CA ARG A 181 -15.80 0.64 -13.12
C ARG A 181 -15.47 2.11 -13.20
N SER A 182 -14.31 2.42 -13.70
CA SER A 182 -13.91 3.79 -14.01
C SER A 182 -13.54 3.93 -15.47
N VAL A 183 -13.71 5.13 -15.99
CA VAL A 183 -13.35 5.47 -17.37
C VAL A 183 -12.47 6.71 -17.38
N GLN A 184 -11.59 6.78 -18.36
CA GLN A 184 -10.74 7.91 -18.71
C GLN A 184 -10.14 8.72 -17.54
N GLN A 185 -8.84 8.64 -17.38
CA GLN A 185 -8.07 9.41 -16.43
C GLN A 185 -8.44 9.17 -14.94
N ARG A 186 -9.09 8.04 -14.65
CA ARG A 186 -9.40 7.62 -13.29
C ARG A 186 -8.86 6.21 -13.09
N ARG A 187 -7.89 6.06 -12.19
CA ARG A 187 -7.23 4.82 -11.88
C ARG A 187 -7.52 4.42 -10.45
N PRO A 188 -8.41 3.47 -10.22
CA PRO A 188 -8.71 2.95 -8.89
C PRO A 188 -7.61 2.01 -8.44
N GLU A 189 -7.26 2.08 -7.17
CA GLU A 189 -6.35 1.18 -6.48
C GLU A 189 -7.02 0.67 -5.20
N PRO A 190 -7.63 -0.54 -5.19
CA PRO A 190 -8.18 -1.16 -3.99
C PRO A 190 -7.10 -1.34 -2.91
N GLN A 191 -7.40 -0.91 -1.68
CA GLN A 191 -6.42 -0.88 -0.59
C GLN A 191 -6.81 -1.75 0.60
N ASP A 192 -8.08 -1.72 1.04
CA ASP A 192 -8.51 -2.48 2.21
C ASP A 192 -9.99 -2.86 2.16
N PHE A 193 -10.32 -3.96 2.85
CA PHE A 193 -11.69 -4.32 3.19
C PHE A 193 -12.10 -3.75 4.54
N ARG A 194 -13.41 -3.51 4.70
CA ARG A 194 -14.00 -2.91 5.89
C ARG A 194 -15.35 -3.56 6.23
N HIS A 195 -15.76 -3.46 7.52
CA HIS A 195 -17.07 -3.90 7.98
C HIS A 195 -17.43 -5.34 7.58
N ASN A 196 -16.56 -6.30 7.97
CA ASN A 196 -16.73 -7.70 7.60
C ASN A 196 -16.90 -7.92 6.09
N ASP A 197 -16.01 -7.30 5.30
CA ASP A 197 -15.98 -7.39 3.84
C ASP A 197 -17.23 -6.86 3.11
N THR A 198 -17.99 -5.96 3.73
CA THR A 198 -19.11 -5.32 3.04
C THR A 198 -18.74 -4.06 2.29
N GLU A 199 -17.54 -3.54 2.51
CA GLU A 199 -17.03 -2.36 1.82
C GLU A 199 -15.56 -2.56 1.41
N VAL A 200 -15.20 -2.09 0.22
CA VAL A 200 -13.80 -1.95 -0.23
C VAL A 200 -13.43 -0.48 -0.25
N ILE A 201 -12.36 -0.12 0.47
CA ILE A 201 -11.76 1.21 0.40
C ILE A 201 -10.70 1.21 -0.69
N PHE A 202 -10.66 2.27 -1.49
CA PHE A 202 -9.71 2.41 -2.58
C PHE A 202 -9.26 3.86 -2.77
N ALA A 203 -8.05 4.02 -3.28
CA ALA A 203 -7.55 5.28 -3.79
C ALA A 203 -7.93 5.41 -5.27
N GLU A 204 -8.39 6.58 -5.70
CA GLU A 204 -8.63 6.86 -7.11
C GLU A 204 -7.75 8.02 -7.56
N TYR A 205 -6.80 7.73 -8.43
CA TYR A 205 -5.93 8.73 -9.05
C TYR A 205 -6.65 9.40 -10.21
N ILE A 206 -6.78 10.71 -10.17
CA ILE A 206 -7.53 11.50 -11.15
C ILE A 206 -6.59 12.43 -11.89
N GLY A 207 -6.59 12.32 -13.21
CA GLY A 207 -5.83 13.17 -14.12
C GLY A 207 -4.97 12.40 -15.12
N PRO A 208 -4.36 13.12 -16.08
CA PRO A 208 -3.51 12.50 -17.07
C PRO A 208 -2.26 11.88 -16.42
N ARG A 209 -1.76 10.78 -17.01
CA ARG A 209 -0.47 10.18 -16.65
C ARG A 209 0.71 11.05 -17.08
N VAL A 210 0.84 12.25 -16.52
CA VAL A 210 1.96 13.14 -16.79
C VAL A 210 2.85 13.14 -15.55
N ARG A 211 4.10 12.76 -15.73
CA ARG A 211 5.10 12.57 -14.65
C ARG A 211 5.25 13.79 -13.73
N ASP A 212 5.00 14.98 -14.25
CA ASP A 212 5.22 16.26 -13.56
C ASP A 212 3.92 16.98 -13.18
N SER A 213 2.75 16.36 -13.37
CA SER A 213 1.48 16.95 -12.93
C SER A 213 1.15 16.51 -11.52
N ALA A 214 0.73 17.44 -10.68
CA ALA A 214 0.17 17.14 -9.37
C ALA A 214 -1.09 16.30 -9.57
N TRP A 215 -0.99 15.02 -9.27
CA TRP A 215 -2.10 14.10 -9.36
C TRP A 215 -3.00 14.32 -8.16
N LYS A 216 -4.26 14.52 -8.42
CA LYS A 216 -5.27 14.45 -7.40
C LYS A 216 -5.53 12.98 -7.11
N THR A 217 -5.45 12.58 -5.84
CA THR A 217 -5.89 11.26 -5.39
C THR A 217 -7.02 11.44 -4.39
N VAL A 218 -8.07 10.66 -4.56
CA VAL A 218 -9.30 10.70 -3.76
C VAL A 218 -9.45 9.37 -3.06
N THR A 219 -9.70 9.37 -1.75
CA THR A 219 -10.03 8.15 -1.01
C THR A 219 -11.54 7.91 -1.04
N ARG A 220 -11.94 6.75 -1.51
CA ARG A 220 -13.33 6.31 -1.68
C ARG A 220 -13.59 4.95 -1.08
N GLY A 221 -14.87 4.60 -0.93
CA GLY A 221 -15.32 3.26 -0.61
C GLY A 221 -16.50 2.85 -1.48
N VAL A 222 -16.61 1.55 -1.73
CA VAL A 222 -17.79 0.95 -2.40
C VAL A 222 -18.41 -0.08 -1.47
N ASP A 223 -19.69 0.09 -1.18
CA ASP A 223 -20.50 -0.93 -0.52
C ASP A 223 -20.72 -2.10 -1.49
N LEU A 224 -20.26 -3.30 -1.14
CA LEU A 224 -20.30 -4.46 -2.01
C LEU A 224 -21.72 -5.07 -2.17
N ASN A 225 -22.69 -4.66 -1.35
CA ASN A 225 -24.07 -5.12 -1.45
C ASN A 225 -24.92 -4.24 -2.37
N THR A 226 -24.68 -2.90 -2.30
CA THR A 226 -25.47 -1.91 -3.06
C THR A 226 -24.72 -1.34 -4.26
N LEU A 227 -23.40 -1.45 -4.27
CA LEU A 227 -22.46 -0.81 -5.20
C LEU A 227 -22.47 0.73 -5.11
N ASP A 228 -22.96 1.27 -4.01
CA ASP A 228 -22.91 2.70 -3.74
C ASP A 228 -21.48 3.15 -3.45
N VAL A 229 -21.08 4.24 -4.08
CA VAL A 229 -19.73 4.83 -3.90
C VAL A 229 -19.81 5.98 -2.91
N ARG A 230 -18.93 5.95 -1.90
CA ARG A 230 -18.74 7.05 -0.94
C ARG A 230 -17.39 7.71 -1.15
N THR A 231 -17.33 9.01 -0.90
CA THR A 231 -16.05 9.75 -0.87
C THR A 231 -15.73 10.10 0.57
N TYR A 232 -14.54 9.72 1.03
CA TYR A 232 -14.06 9.98 2.39
C TYR A 232 -13.23 11.25 2.46
N ILE A 233 -12.39 11.47 1.45
CA ILE A 233 -11.64 12.72 1.31
C ILE A 233 -11.39 13.03 -0.16
N ASP A 234 -11.65 14.27 -0.53
CA ASP A 234 -11.43 14.83 -1.87
C ASP A 234 -10.96 16.28 -1.71
N GLU A 235 -9.72 16.55 -2.06
CA GLU A 235 -9.14 17.89 -2.00
C GLU A 235 -8.50 18.24 -3.36
N PRO A 236 -8.73 19.47 -3.86
CA PRO A 236 -8.12 19.90 -5.10
C PRO A 236 -6.58 19.84 -5.04
N MET A 237 -5.97 19.21 -6.03
CA MET A 237 -4.52 19.14 -6.19
C MET A 237 -3.74 18.50 -5.00
N ILE A 238 -4.42 17.73 -4.16
CA ILE A 238 -3.80 17.00 -3.07
C ILE A 238 -3.78 15.51 -3.40
N HIS A 239 -2.65 14.87 -3.15
CA HIS A 239 -2.54 13.43 -3.10
C HIS A 239 -3.05 12.95 -1.74
N ASN A 240 -4.09 12.12 -1.74
CA ASN A 240 -4.69 11.50 -0.56
C ASN A 240 -4.90 10.02 -0.87
N GLU A 241 -3.83 9.24 -0.82
CA GLU A 241 -3.86 7.81 -1.04
C GLU A 241 -4.02 7.06 0.28
N CYS A 242 -5.04 6.22 0.37
CA CYS A 242 -5.25 5.40 1.56
C CYS A 242 -4.38 4.14 1.51
N GLU A 243 -3.81 3.77 2.66
CA GLU A 243 -2.98 2.56 2.82
C GLU A 243 -2.99 2.07 4.28
N GLY A 244 -3.57 0.88 4.53
CA GLY A 244 -3.56 0.25 5.84
C GLY A 244 -4.71 0.69 6.77
N ILE A 245 -5.77 -0.12 6.78
CA ILE A 245 -6.91 0.10 7.67
C ILE A 245 -6.55 -0.20 9.12
N PHE A 246 -7.12 0.59 10.04
CA PHE A 246 -7.02 0.33 11.47
C PHE A 246 -8.02 -0.77 11.88
N PRO A 247 -7.70 -1.59 12.91
CA PRO A 247 -8.59 -2.66 13.37
C PRO A 247 -9.97 -2.19 13.87
N ASP A 248 -10.11 -0.88 14.16
CA ASP A 248 -11.40 -0.28 14.51
C ASP A 248 -12.36 -0.15 13.31
N HIS A 249 -11.87 -0.36 12.09
CA HIS A 249 -12.60 -0.16 10.83
C HIS A 249 -13.19 1.25 10.63
N GLU A 250 -12.86 2.20 11.51
CA GLU A 250 -13.33 3.60 11.45
C GLU A 250 -12.24 4.54 10.94
N HIS A 251 -11.00 4.06 10.86
CA HIS A 251 -9.86 4.85 10.43
C HIS A 251 -9.00 4.09 9.42
N ILE A 252 -8.34 4.83 8.54
CA ILE A 252 -7.35 4.32 7.60
C ILE A 252 -6.10 5.20 7.63
N CYS A 253 -4.94 4.62 7.36
CA CYS A 253 -3.74 5.40 7.10
C CYS A 253 -3.85 6.07 5.74
N LEU A 254 -3.35 7.29 5.64
CA LEU A 254 -3.41 8.12 4.44
C LEU A 254 -2.03 8.66 4.13
N GLU A 255 -1.52 8.39 2.94
CA GLU A 255 -0.39 9.13 2.36
C GLU A 255 -0.92 10.48 1.85
N SER A 256 -0.48 11.59 2.42
CA SER A 256 -1.00 12.88 2.00
C SER A 256 0.08 13.92 1.74
N SER A 257 -0.07 14.63 0.63
CA SER A 257 0.76 15.79 0.28
C SER A 257 0.18 17.11 0.79
N CYS A 258 -0.74 17.07 1.74
CA CYS A 258 -1.47 18.25 2.19
C CYS A 258 -0.60 19.32 2.88
N ASP A 259 0.60 18.99 3.34
CA ASP A 259 1.55 19.96 3.89
C ASP A 259 2.26 20.81 2.83
N LEU A 260 2.27 20.34 1.59
CA LEU A 260 2.94 21.00 0.47
C LEU A 260 1.94 21.24 -0.66
N LEU A 261 1.62 22.48 -0.90
CA LEU A 261 0.79 22.86 -2.03
C LEU A 261 1.50 22.52 -3.35
N ASN A 262 0.82 21.72 -4.19
CA ASN A 262 1.18 21.48 -5.58
C ASN A 262 2.52 20.82 -5.86
N GLN A 263 3.12 20.08 -4.92
CA GLN A 263 4.35 19.34 -5.18
C GLN A 263 4.14 17.84 -4.95
N PHE A 264 4.44 17.06 -5.95
CA PHE A 264 4.58 15.62 -5.86
C PHE A 264 6.06 15.28 -5.59
N PRO A 265 6.36 14.39 -4.67
CA PRO A 265 5.95 14.38 -3.27
C PRO A 265 6.92 15.18 -2.41
N PRO A 266 6.64 15.48 -1.20
CA PRO A 266 6.80 14.57 -0.09
C PRO A 266 5.49 14.30 0.64
N PHE A 267 5.31 13.06 1.09
CA PHE A 267 4.20 12.69 1.97
C PHE A 267 4.68 12.42 3.37
N ASP A 268 3.75 12.60 4.29
CA ASP A 268 3.73 11.93 5.58
C ASP A 268 2.48 11.08 5.70
N LEU A 269 2.46 10.23 6.70
CA LEU A 269 1.34 9.36 6.99
C LEU A 269 0.39 10.05 7.98
N TRP A 270 -0.88 9.97 7.69
CA TRP A 270 -1.97 10.57 8.44
C TRP A 270 -3.00 9.50 8.81
N LYS A 271 -3.64 9.63 9.96
CA LYS A 271 -4.81 8.84 10.33
C LYS A 271 -6.06 9.59 9.86
N LEU A 272 -6.79 9.03 8.90
CA LEU A 272 -8.03 9.58 8.34
C LEU A 272 -9.24 8.90 8.97
N LYS A 273 -10.24 9.67 9.37
CA LYS A 273 -11.53 9.14 9.80
C LYS A 273 -12.42 8.83 8.60
N LEU A 274 -12.98 7.63 8.55
CA LEU A 274 -13.83 7.14 7.46
C LEU A 274 -15.32 7.46 7.71
N ASP A 275 -15.63 8.73 7.96
CA ASP A 275 -17.03 9.23 8.15
C ASP A 275 -17.43 10.27 7.08
N GLY A 276 -16.55 10.54 6.11
CA GLY A 276 -16.78 11.52 5.04
C GLY A 276 -16.47 12.96 5.44
N SER A 277 -16.05 13.23 6.68
CA SER A 277 -15.64 14.58 7.12
C SER A 277 -14.30 15.02 6.56
N GLY A 278 -13.47 14.09 6.07
CA GLY A 278 -12.08 14.31 5.72
C GLY A 278 -11.20 14.61 6.94
N ARG A 279 -11.70 14.41 8.15
CA ARG A 279 -10.98 14.69 9.40
C ARG A 279 -9.82 13.74 9.58
N ARG A 280 -8.64 14.30 9.79
CA ARG A 280 -7.39 13.55 9.87
C ARG A 280 -6.43 14.13 10.90
N VAL A 281 -5.46 13.33 11.31
CA VAL A 281 -4.37 13.74 12.18
C VAL A 281 -3.05 13.19 11.68
N ARG A 282 -2.00 14.01 11.70
CA ARG A 282 -0.67 13.62 11.21
C ARG A 282 0.02 12.67 12.17
N MET A 283 0.55 11.56 11.66
CA MET A 283 1.27 10.54 12.42
C MET A 283 2.78 10.68 12.27
N THR A 284 3.30 10.69 11.04
CA THR A 284 4.74 10.81 10.80
C THR A 284 5.16 12.24 10.51
N ARG A 285 6.47 12.53 10.67
CA ARG A 285 7.09 13.83 10.40
C ARG A 285 8.45 13.67 9.71
N LEU A 286 8.57 12.67 8.83
CA LEU A 286 9.84 12.39 8.16
C LEU A 286 10.20 13.48 7.15
N PHE A 287 9.20 14.10 6.51
CA PHE A 287 9.45 15.16 5.53
C PHE A 287 10.04 16.45 6.16
N GLU A 288 9.93 16.61 7.48
CA GLU A 288 10.64 17.69 8.21
C GLU A 288 12.16 17.48 8.22
N ARG A 289 12.62 16.34 7.73
CA ARG A 289 14.03 15.96 7.58
C ARG A 289 14.34 15.60 6.12
N PRO A 290 14.34 16.58 5.20
CA PRO A 290 14.58 16.32 3.80
C PRO A 290 15.88 15.53 3.58
N PRO A 291 15.90 14.62 2.59
CA PRO A 291 14.88 14.37 1.56
C PRO A 291 13.85 13.29 1.91
N TRP A 292 13.66 12.92 3.17
CA TRP A 292 12.95 11.74 3.63
C TRP A 292 11.43 11.89 3.64
N ARG A 293 10.74 10.76 3.45
CA ARG A 293 9.29 10.60 3.55
C ARG A 293 8.91 9.20 4.03
N ALA A 294 7.67 9.04 4.50
CA ALA A 294 7.06 7.76 4.82
C ALA A 294 5.97 7.40 3.82
N SER A 295 5.84 6.13 3.49
CA SER A 295 4.80 5.62 2.58
C SER A 295 4.53 4.12 2.81
N ASN A 296 3.55 3.55 2.12
CA ASN A 296 3.19 2.13 2.13
C ASN A 296 3.11 1.57 3.55
N SER A 297 2.16 2.10 4.33
CA SER A 297 1.97 1.69 5.71
C SER A 297 1.05 0.49 5.84
N ASN A 298 1.24 -0.29 6.90
CA ASN A 298 0.35 -1.35 7.30
C ASN A 298 0.25 -1.41 8.82
N ILE A 299 -0.98 -1.51 9.34
CA ILE A 299 -1.26 -1.50 10.76
C ILE A 299 -1.26 -2.94 11.29
N SER A 300 -0.64 -3.17 12.46
CA SER A 300 -0.67 -4.48 13.10
C SER A 300 -2.09 -4.89 13.49
N PRO A 301 -2.41 -6.19 13.51
CA PRO A 301 -3.77 -6.67 13.83
C PRO A 301 -4.28 -6.24 15.21
N ASP A 302 -3.40 -5.97 16.17
CA ASP A 302 -3.73 -5.44 17.49
C ASP A 302 -3.89 -3.92 17.55
N GLY A 303 -3.58 -3.23 16.41
CA GLY A 303 -3.66 -1.78 16.30
C GLY A 303 -2.55 -1.00 17.01
N ARG A 304 -1.57 -1.69 17.61
CA ARG A 304 -0.51 -1.08 18.39
C ARG A 304 0.62 -0.51 17.55
N TRP A 305 0.92 -1.14 16.41
CA TRP A 305 2.07 -0.82 15.59
C TRP A 305 1.68 -0.44 14.16
N MET A 306 2.40 0.48 13.57
CA MET A 306 2.38 0.76 12.15
C MET A 306 3.75 0.51 11.56
N ALA A 307 3.85 -0.47 10.67
CA ALA A 307 5.04 -0.65 9.83
C ALA A 307 4.88 0.20 8.56
N PHE A 308 5.97 0.79 8.08
CA PHE A 308 5.92 1.66 6.89
C PHE A 308 7.25 1.63 6.14
N MET A 309 7.19 1.97 4.87
CA MET A 309 8.37 2.13 4.03
C MET A 309 8.95 3.53 4.19
N VAL A 310 10.28 3.61 4.28
CA VAL A 310 11.02 4.87 4.23
C VAL A 310 11.60 5.04 2.85
N ASN A 311 11.42 6.21 2.27
CA ASN A 311 12.01 6.58 0.98
C ASN A 311 12.28 8.08 0.93
N THR A 312 12.67 8.60 -0.24
CA THR A 312 12.92 10.02 -0.43
C THR A 312 12.01 10.59 -1.52
N TYR A 313 11.80 11.91 -1.50
CA TYR A 313 11.05 12.57 -2.56
C TYR A 313 11.79 12.62 -3.91
N THR A 314 13.08 12.25 -3.92
CA THR A 314 13.87 12.08 -5.15
C THR A 314 13.86 10.63 -5.65
N SER A 315 13.35 9.68 -4.86
CA SER A 315 13.20 8.28 -5.26
C SER A 315 12.07 8.12 -6.26
N GLU A 316 12.19 7.14 -7.13
CA GLU A 316 11.04 6.70 -7.93
C GLU A 316 9.93 6.14 -7.02
N PRO A 317 8.66 6.31 -7.38
CA PRO A 317 7.54 5.73 -6.64
C PRO A 317 7.72 4.21 -6.47
N GLY A 318 7.52 3.73 -5.24
CA GLY A 318 7.67 2.31 -4.89
C GLY A 318 9.11 1.87 -4.61
N PHE A 319 10.08 2.77 -4.64
CA PHE A 319 11.47 2.47 -4.27
C PHE A 319 11.70 2.80 -2.80
N GLY A 320 11.97 1.77 -1.99
CA GLY A 320 12.20 1.90 -0.54
C GLY A 320 13.67 1.91 -0.17
N MET A 321 13.95 2.53 0.96
CA MET A 321 15.29 2.67 1.55
C MET A 321 15.33 2.12 2.97
N GLY A 322 14.40 1.25 3.31
CA GLY A 322 14.29 0.62 4.60
C GLY A 322 12.88 0.70 5.18
N LEU A 323 12.71 0.01 6.30
CA LEU A 323 11.43 -0.11 6.99
C LEU A 323 11.49 0.59 8.35
N GLY A 324 10.45 1.38 8.62
CA GLY A 324 10.18 2.00 9.90
C GLY A 324 9.05 1.33 10.65
N LEU A 325 9.03 1.53 11.95
CA LEU A 325 7.95 1.14 12.84
C LEU A 325 7.55 2.34 13.69
N MET A 326 6.26 2.50 13.94
CA MET A 326 5.71 3.52 14.83
C MET A 326 4.89 2.87 15.94
N ASP A 327 5.16 3.25 17.20
CA ASP A 327 4.33 2.87 18.35
C ASP A 327 3.09 3.77 18.43
N LEU A 328 1.96 3.24 17.96
CA LEU A 328 0.68 3.95 17.90
C LEU A 328 0.08 4.18 19.30
N ASP A 329 0.35 3.31 20.27
CA ASP A 329 -0.10 3.47 21.65
C ASP A 329 0.62 4.63 22.34
N ALA A 330 1.95 4.74 22.14
CA ALA A 330 2.73 5.84 22.66
C ALA A 330 2.38 7.16 21.97
N TRP A 331 2.24 7.14 20.64
CA TRP A 331 1.81 8.30 19.86
C TRP A 331 0.40 8.75 20.25
N GLY A 332 -0.55 7.83 20.43
CA GLY A 332 -1.93 8.14 20.79
C GLY A 332 -2.09 8.91 22.11
N LYS A 333 -1.10 8.79 23.01
CA LYS A 333 -1.02 9.54 24.29
C LYS A 333 -0.38 10.91 24.15
N SER A 334 0.18 11.24 23.01
CA SER A 334 0.89 12.49 22.76
C SER A 334 -0.07 13.64 22.42
N GLU A 335 0.42 14.87 22.55
CA GLU A 335 -0.29 16.07 22.07
C GLU A 335 -0.50 16.06 20.55
N TYR A 336 0.38 15.39 19.80
CA TYR A 336 0.27 15.28 18.34
C TYR A 336 -0.98 14.51 17.90
N ALA A 337 -1.34 13.44 18.63
CA ALA A 337 -2.51 12.62 18.34
C ALA A 337 -3.85 13.35 18.57
N GLN A 338 -3.81 14.53 19.24
CA GLN A 338 -4.98 15.36 19.49
C GLN A 338 -5.19 16.44 18.42
N GLN A 339 -4.26 16.61 17.48
CA GLN A 339 -4.27 17.67 16.47
C GLN A 339 -5.09 17.30 15.23
N TRP A 340 -6.30 16.83 15.46
CA TRP A 340 -7.24 16.51 14.38
C TRP A 340 -7.70 17.76 13.65
N GLU A 341 -7.73 17.70 12.30
CA GLU A 341 -8.20 18.79 11.47
C GLU A 341 -8.97 18.29 10.25
N THR A 342 -9.92 19.09 9.78
CA THR A 342 -10.59 18.91 8.50
C THR A 342 -9.84 19.64 7.38
N PRO A 343 -10.11 19.33 6.10
CA PRO A 343 -9.58 20.12 4.98
C PRO A 343 -9.87 21.62 5.08
N ALA A 344 -11.07 21.99 5.55
CA ALA A 344 -11.47 23.40 5.70
C ALA A 344 -10.69 24.12 6.83
N GLU A 345 -10.53 23.48 7.99
CA GLU A 345 -9.73 24.02 9.11
C GLU A 345 -8.27 24.20 8.70
N ARG A 346 -7.72 23.26 7.92
CA ARG A 346 -6.36 23.35 7.40
C ARG A 346 -6.20 24.48 6.38
N ALA A 347 -7.15 24.64 5.47
CA ALA A 347 -7.13 25.75 4.51
C ALA A 347 -7.16 27.10 5.22
N ALA A 348 -7.97 27.26 6.28
CA ALA A 348 -8.03 28.47 7.07
C ALA A 348 -6.70 28.83 7.75
N LYS A 349 -5.97 27.85 8.28
CA LYS A 349 -4.63 28.05 8.90
C LYS A 349 -3.57 28.54 7.91
N ARG A 350 -3.73 28.31 6.61
CA ARG A 350 -2.77 28.72 5.57
C ARG A 350 -2.96 30.17 5.09
N HIS A 351 -4.14 30.73 5.32
CA HIS A 351 -4.51 32.08 4.87
C HIS A 351 -4.56 33.12 6.00
N GLY A 352 -4.35 32.70 7.23
CA GLY A 352 -4.19 33.56 8.42
C GLY A 352 -2.73 33.70 8.83
#